data_ab92da3fd449f93283b1acbad4079e47
#
_entry.id   ab92da3fd449f93283b1acbad4079e47
#
_cell.length_a   1.000
_cell.length_b   1.000
_cell.length_c   1.000
_cell.angle_alpha   90.00
_cell.angle_beta   90.00
_cell.angle_gamma   90.00
#
_symmetry.space_group_name_H-M   'P 1'
#
loop_
_entity.id
_entity.type
_entity.pdbx_description
1 polymer ?
#
loop_
_entity_poly.entity_id
_entity_poly.type
_entity_poly.pdbx_seq_one_letter_code
_entity_poly.pdbx_strand_id
1 'polypeptide(L)'
;EHLSVECEQNKQRLLDMERIEFTEVVRDFEPPTLTDRDVVIDGLFGSGLNRPLTGGFAAMVNYINQSEAEVVAIDIPSGLFGEDNRKNDSEAIIKASLTLTFGFPKLAFLFPENEQYVGEWKILDIGIHPDAIYETASPYSLVTEEDISYSLKSRKRFAHKGTFGHALL
;
A
#
# COMPACT_ATOMS: atom_id res chain seq x y z
N GLU A 1 -12.53 -16.55 14.88
CA GLU A 1 -13.01 -15.31 14.22
C GLU A 1 -13.95 -15.70 13.08
N HIS A 2 -15.02 -14.94 12.89
CA HIS A 2 -15.92 -15.17 11.75
C HIS A 2 -15.36 -14.48 10.52
N LEU A 3 -15.07 -15.26 9.48
CA LEU A 3 -14.72 -14.73 8.17
C LEU A 3 -15.96 -14.07 7.54
N SER A 4 -15.75 -13.10 6.65
CA SER A 4 -16.85 -12.62 5.80
C SER A 4 -17.30 -13.74 4.85
N VAL A 5 -18.53 -13.63 4.33
CA VAL A 5 -19.09 -14.62 3.40
C VAL A 5 -18.18 -14.77 2.16
N GLU A 6 -17.69 -13.65 1.65
CA GLU A 6 -16.81 -13.60 0.48
C GLU A 6 -15.45 -14.24 0.77
N CYS A 7 -14.88 -13.98 1.96
CA CYS A 7 -13.63 -14.59 2.39
C CYS A 7 -13.76 -16.10 2.51
N GLU A 8 -14.83 -16.60 3.11
CA GLU A 8 -15.12 -18.04 3.23
C GLU A 8 -15.27 -18.71 1.85
N GLN A 9 -16.00 -18.06 0.93
CA GLN A 9 -16.14 -18.55 -0.44
C GLN A 9 -14.80 -18.61 -1.18
N ASN A 10 -13.94 -17.61 -1.03
CA ASN A 10 -12.62 -17.59 -1.66
C ASN A 10 -11.69 -18.62 -1.03
N LYS A 11 -11.75 -18.81 0.30
CA LYS A 11 -11.04 -19.90 1.00
C LYS A 11 -11.45 -21.26 0.42
N GLN A 12 -12.74 -21.52 0.27
CA GLN A 12 -13.23 -22.79 -0.29
C GLN A 12 -12.75 -22.98 -1.73
N ARG A 13 -12.83 -21.95 -2.59
CA ARG A 13 -12.30 -22.01 -3.95
C ARG A 13 -10.81 -22.34 -3.99
N LEU A 14 -10.04 -21.76 -3.06
CA LEU A 14 -8.61 -22.03 -2.95
C LEU A 14 -8.35 -23.50 -2.60
N LEU A 15 -9.08 -24.04 -1.63
CA LEU A 15 -8.99 -25.44 -1.21
C LEU A 15 -9.38 -26.41 -2.35
N ASP A 16 -10.41 -26.08 -3.11
CA ASP A 16 -10.89 -26.89 -4.24
C ASP A 16 -9.89 -26.94 -5.42
N MET A 17 -8.97 -25.98 -5.50
CA MET A 17 -7.93 -25.98 -6.54
C MET A 17 -6.89 -27.08 -6.39
N GLU A 18 -6.71 -27.66 -5.21
CA GLU A 18 -5.75 -28.74 -4.88
C GLU A 18 -4.29 -28.50 -5.35
N ARG A 19 -3.95 -27.27 -5.70
CA ARG A 19 -2.64 -26.86 -6.24
C ARG A 19 -1.84 -25.98 -5.30
N ILE A 20 -2.46 -25.56 -4.22
CA ILE A 20 -1.90 -24.58 -3.29
C ILE A 20 -1.96 -25.19 -1.89
N GLU A 21 -0.83 -25.17 -1.23
CA GLU A 21 -0.77 -25.55 0.18
C GLU A 21 -1.47 -24.47 0.99
N PHE A 22 -2.47 -24.87 1.76
CA PHE A 22 -3.21 -23.98 2.64
C PHE A 22 -2.89 -24.34 4.10
N THR A 23 -2.33 -23.38 4.81
CA THR A 23 -2.03 -23.52 6.24
C THR A 23 -2.81 -22.49 7.05
N GLU A 24 -3.61 -22.98 7.99
CA GLU A 24 -4.26 -22.11 8.95
C GLU A 24 -3.29 -21.73 10.08
N VAL A 25 -3.05 -20.43 10.27
CA VAL A 25 -2.15 -19.93 11.31
C VAL A 25 -2.86 -19.97 12.66
N VAL A 26 -2.45 -20.88 13.51
CA VAL A 26 -2.95 -21.09 14.86
C VAL A 26 -1.84 -20.77 15.88
N ARG A 27 -2.15 -20.93 17.20
CA ARG A 27 -1.28 -20.53 18.29
C ARG A 27 0.13 -21.13 18.23
N ASP A 28 0.25 -22.38 17.78
CA ASP A 28 1.50 -23.12 17.72
C ASP A 28 2.00 -23.28 16.26
N PHE A 29 1.70 -22.28 15.41
CA PHE A 29 2.13 -22.28 14.02
C PHE A 29 3.64 -22.06 13.93
N GLU A 30 4.32 -22.96 13.22
CA GLU A 30 5.73 -22.78 12.83
C GLU A 30 5.75 -22.20 11.39
N PRO A 31 6.24 -20.96 11.23
CA PRO A 31 6.29 -20.35 9.90
C PRO A 31 7.32 -21.05 9.01
N PRO A 32 7.08 -21.18 7.70
CA PRO A 32 8.04 -21.74 6.76
C PRO A 32 9.30 -20.90 6.71
N THR A 33 10.45 -21.50 6.48
CA THR A 33 11.70 -20.74 6.24
C THR A 33 11.55 -19.92 4.96
N LEU A 34 11.73 -18.60 5.06
CA LEU A 34 11.71 -17.67 3.93
C LEU A 34 13.14 -17.32 3.51
N THR A 35 13.39 -17.30 2.21
CA THR A 35 14.69 -17.03 1.59
C THR A 35 14.58 -15.90 0.56
N ASP A 36 15.69 -15.48 -0.02
CA ASP A 36 15.78 -14.51 -1.12
C ASP A 36 15.09 -14.95 -2.43
N ARG A 37 14.64 -16.21 -2.50
CA ARG A 37 13.90 -16.76 -3.65
C ARG A 37 12.39 -16.73 -3.47
N ASP A 38 11.94 -16.36 -2.29
CA ASP A 38 10.54 -16.34 -1.94
C ASP A 38 9.97 -14.94 -2.11
N VAL A 39 8.70 -14.89 -2.52
CA VAL A 39 7.92 -13.65 -2.56
C VAL A 39 6.77 -13.80 -1.57
N VAL A 40 6.74 -12.92 -0.60
CA VAL A 40 5.63 -12.83 0.37
C VAL A 40 4.60 -11.86 -0.17
N ILE A 41 3.36 -12.31 -0.29
CA ILE A 41 2.23 -11.42 -0.59
C ILE A 41 1.55 -11.06 0.74
N ASP A 42 1.70 -9.81 1.15
CA ASP A 42 1.07 -9.28 2.35
C ASP A 42 -0.35 -8.78 2.05
N GLY A 43 -1.33 -9.43 2.61
CA GLY A 43 -2.74 -9.08 2.54
C GLY A 43 -3.46 -9.27 3.87
N LEU A 44 -2.72 -9.15 5.00
CA LEU A 44 -3.28 -9.38 6.35
C LEU A 44 -4.26 -8.28 6.76
N PHE A 45 -3.91 -7.01 6.49
CA PHE A 45 -4.73 -5.83 6.83
C PHE A 45 -4.70 -4.81 5.70
N GLY A 46 -5.85 -4.20 5.44
CA GLY A 46 -6.00 -3.08 4.52
C GLY A 46 -6.03 -1.72 5.24
N SER A 47 -6.46 -0.69 4.52
CA SER A 47 -6.50 0.71 4.97
C SER A 47 -7.42 1.01 6.16
N GLY A 48 -8.25 0.06 6.59
CA GLY A 48 -9.13 0.20 7.75
C GLY A 48 -8.44 0.04 9.11
N LEU A 49 -7.14 -0.26 9.16
CA LEU A 49 -6.40 -0.43 10.40
C LEU A 49 -6.21 0.93 11.10
N ASN A 50 -6.56 0.99 12.40
CA ASN A 50 -6.51 2.23 13.19
C ASN A 50 -5.84 2.06 14.57
N ARG A 51 -5.21 0.92 14.81
CA ARG A 51 -4.44 0.63 16.02
C ARG A 51 -3.24 -0.24 15.68
N PRO A 52 -2.12 -0.11 16.43
CA PRO A 52 -0.93 -0.93 16.21
C PRO A 52 -1.22 -2.42 16.26
N LEU A 53 -0.52 -3.19 15.45
CA LEU A 53 -0.57 -4.64 15.50
C LEU A 53 0.08 -5.15 16.80
N THR A 54 -0.50 -6.19 17.38
CA THR A 54 -0.01 -6.82 18.61
C THR A 54 -0.12 -8.33 18.52
N GLY A 55 0.54 -9.03 19.46
CA GLY A 55 0.45 -10.48 19.58
C GLY A 55 0.94 -11.22 18.34
N GLY A 56 0.20 -12.22 17.88
CA GLY A 56 0.59 -13.08 16.76
C GLY A 56 0.75 -12.34 15.44
N PHE A 57 -0.02 -11.29 15.18
CA PHE A 57 0.12 -10.48 13.95
C PHE A 57 1.43 -9.68 13.97
N ALA A 58 1.77 -9.05 15.08
CA ALA A 58 3.06 -8.37 15.21
C ALA A 58 4.24 -9.34 15.10
N ALA A 59 4.13 -10.53 15.68
CA ALA A 59 5.15 -11.57 15.56
C ALA A 59 5.32 -12.03 14.11
N MET A 60 4.24 -12.20 13.37
CA MET A 60 4.28 -12.56 11.93
C MET A 60 4.95 -11.46 11.11
N VAL A 61 4.57 -10.20 11.32
CA VAL A 61 5.18 -9.05 10.64
C VAL A 61 6.69 -9.02 10.93
N ASN A 62 7.09 -9.15 12.17
CA ASN A 62 8.51 -9.19 12.55
C ASN A 62 9.26 -10.36 11.90
N TYR A 63 8.64 -11.54 11.82
CA TYR A 63 9.23 -12.69 11.17
C TYR A 63 9.46 -12.41 9.66
N ILE A 64 8.46 -11.88 8.97
CA ILE A 64 8.56 -11.54 7.55
C ILE A 64 9.65 -10.47 7.33
N ASN A 65 9.65 -9.41 8.14
CA ASN A 65 10.63 -8.32 8.03
C ASN A 65 12.09 -8.74 8.31
N GLN A 66 12.30 -9.84 9.04
CA GLN A 66 13.63 -10.41 9.32
C GLN A 66 14.09 -11.38 8.23
N SER A 67 13.24 -11.79 7.33
CA SER A 67 13.58 -12.68 6.23
C SER A 67 14.27 -11.90 5.07
N GLU A 68 14.87 -12.66 4.16
CA GLU A 68 15.43 -12.12 2.91
C GLU A 68 14.42 -12.13 1.75
N ALA A 69 13.17 -12.52 2.00
CA ALA A 69 12.13 -12.61 0.98
C ALA A 69 11.71 -11.22 0.48
N GLU A 70 11.39 -11.15 -0.80
CA GLU A 70 10.74 -9.96 -1.37
C GLU A 70 9.30 -9.87 -0.87
N VAL A 71 8.87 -8.66 -0.44
CA VAL A 71 7.51 -8.47 0.08
C VAL A 71 6.70 -7.56 -0.84
N VAL A 72 5.55 -8.05 -1.30
CA VAL A 72 4.58 -7.27 -2.08
C VAL A 72 3.32 -7.09 -1.23
N ALA A 73 3.03 -5.83 -0.87
CA ALA A 73 1.84 -5.50 -0.09
C ALA A 73 0.64 -5.21 -1.00
N ILE A 74 -0.53 -5.71 -0.60
CA ILE A 74 -1.81 -5.44 -1.27
C ILE A 74 -2.53 -4.33 -0.52
N ASP A 75 -2.88 -3.27 -1.23
CA ASP A 75 -3.53 -2.04 -0.79
C ASP A 75 -2.64 -1.15 0.09
N ILE A 76 -2.15 -1.64 1.20
CA ILE A 76 -1.29 -0.94 2.16
C ILE A 76 -0.47 -1.99 2.93
N PRO A 77 0.82 -1.74 3.23
CA PRO A 77 1.59 -2.64 4.07
C PRO A 77 0.92 -2.87 5.43
N SER A 78 0.74 -4.13 5.80
CA SER A 78 0.06 -4.47 7.05
C SER A 78 0.77 -3.86 8.26
N GLY A 79 -0.01 -3.22 9.10
CA GLY A 79 0.49 -2.44 10.24
C GLY A 79 0.57 -0.95 9.98
N LEU A 80 0.72 -0.49 8.73
CA LEU A 80 0.73 0.93 8.40
C LEU A 80 -0.69 1.50 8.42
N PHE A 81 -0.90 2.66 9.06
CA PHE A 81 -2.17 3.40 8.97
C PHE A 81 -2.20 4.23 7.68
N GLY A 82 -3.38 4.41 7.10
CA GLY A 82 -3.55 5.16 5.85
C GLY A 82 -3.19 6.65 5.93
N GLU A 83 -3.10 7.21 7.13
CA GLU A 83 -2.81 8.63 7.37
C GLU A 83 -1.66 8.82 8.36
N ASP A 84 -1.96 9.11 9.63
CA ASP A 84 -0.97 9.50 10.67
C ASP A 84 -0.41 8.28 11.41
N ASN A 85 0.90 8.06 11.26
CA ASN A 85 1.63 6.96 11.88
C ASN A 85 2.51 7.38 13.08
N ARG A 86 2.45 8.63 13.54
CA ARG A 86 3.31 9.14 14.62
C ARG A 86 3.15 8.41 15.96
N LYS A 87 2.04 7.74 16.17
CA LYS A 87 1.75 6.94 17.38
C LYS A 87 1.67 5.44 17.08
N ASN A 88 2.11 5.03 15.91
CA ASN A 88 2.12 3.64 15.50
C ASN A 88 3.36 2.91 16.05
N ASP A 89 3.31 1.58 16.07
CA ASP A 89 4.47 0.74 16.41
C ASP A 89 5.24 0.42 15.13
N SER A 90 6.37 1.08 14.95
CA SER A 90 7.24 0.96 13.78
C SER A 90 7.78 -0.47 13.57
N GLU A 91 7.91 -1.25 14.63
CA GLU A 91 8.40 -2.63 14.53
C GLU A 91 7.33 -3.61 14.06
N ALA A 92 6.04 -3.21 14.15
CA ALA A 92 4.90 -4.02 13.74
C ALA A 92 4.29 -3.58 12.41
N ILE A 93 5.09 -3.01 11.51
CA ILE A 93 4.70 -2.61 10.15
C ILE A 93 5.50 -3.42 9.15
N ILE A 94 4.84 -4.01 8.16
CA ILE A 94 5.50 -4.69 7.03
C ILE A 94 6.38 -3.70 6.26
N LYS A 95 7.59 -4.17 5.89
CA LYS A 95 8.51 -3.47 4.99
C LYS A 95 8.38 -4.07 3.60
N ALA A 96 7.52 -3.50 2.78
CA ALA A 96 7.30 -3.96 1.42
C ALA A 96 8.35 -3.38 0.46
N SER A 97 8.77 -4.16 -0.54
CA SER A 97 9.52 -3.67 -1.70
C SER A 97 8.59 -3.04 -2.74
N LEU A 98 7.34 -3.53 -2.81
CA LEU A 98 6.32 -3.02 -3.70
C LEU A 98 4.95 -3.01 -3.00
N THR A 99 4.21 -1.92 -3.14
CA THR A 99 2.82 -1.81 -2.69
C THR A 99 1.89 -1.61 -3.88
N LEU A 100 0.90 -2.50 -4.03
CA LEU A 100 -0.15 -2.42 -5.04
C LEU A 100 -1.41 -1.83 -4.41
N THR A 101 -1.57 -0.51 -4.49
CA THR A 101 -2.66 0.20 -3.81
C THR A 101 -3.88 0.39 -4.70
N PHE A 102 -5.07 0.38 -4.12
CA PHE A 102 -6.34 0.44 -4.84
C PHE A 102 -6.84 1.89 -5.00
N GLY A 103 -7.19 2.24 -6.23
CA GLY A 103 -7.87 3.48 -6.62
C GLY A 103 -6.99 4.72 -6.55
N PHE A 104 -6.40 5.01 -5.39
CA PHE A 104 -5.52 6.17 -5.17
C PHE A 104 -4.52 5.89 -4.04
N PRO A 105 -3.38 6.63 -3.97
CA PRO A 105 -2.39 6.44 -2.92
C PRO A 105 -2.96 6.87 -1.58
N LYS A 106 -2.56 6.18 -0.52
CA LYS A 106 -2.90 6.60 0.84
C LYS A 106 -2.01 7.79 1.23
N LEU A 107 -2.54 8.70 2.06
CA LEU A 107 -1.79 9.88 2.50
C LEU A 107 -0.44 9.49 3.15
N ALA A 108 -0.42 8.38 3.89
CA ALA A 108 0.78 7.85 4.53
C ALA A 108 1.93 7.57 3.55
N PHE A 109 1.66 7.26 2.27
CA PHE A 109 2.69 6.96 1.26
C PHE A 109 3.50 8.19 0.85
N LEU A 110 2.96 9.37 1.10
CA LEU A 110 3.56 10.65 0.72
C LEU A 110 4.46 11.23 1.82
N PHE A 111 4.59 10.55 2.96
CA PHE A 111 5.46 10.97 4.04
C PHE A 111 6.80 10.24 4.00
N PRO A 112 7.93 10.96 4.00
CA PRO A 112 9.27 10.34 3.86
C PRO A 112 9.58 9.28 4.92
N GLU A 113 9.08 9.44 6.14
CA GLU A 113 9.26 8.48 7.23
C GLU A 113 8.66 7.11 6.96
N ASN A 114 7.70 7.02 6.04
CA ASN A 114 7.01 5.78 5.68
C ASN A 114 7.59 5.10 4.43
N GLU A 115 8.55 5.71 3.75
CA GLU A 115 9.18 5.16 2.54
C GLU A 115 9.69 3.73 2.75
N GLN A 116 10.32 3.48 3.91
CA GLN A 116 10.86 2.17 4.28
C GLN A 116 9.81 1.05 4.39
N TYR A 117 8.54 1.39 4.58
CA TYR A 117 7.44 0.42 4.68
C TYR A 117 6.74 0.21 3.35
N VAL A 118 6.62 1.27 2.56
CA VAL A 118 5.81 1.28 1.33
C VAL A 118 6.58 0.76 0.13
N GLY A 119 7.89 1.01 0.08
CA GLY A 119 8.73 0.74 -1.08
C GLY A 119 8.25 1.48 -2.33
N GLU A 120 8.43 0.87 -3.49
CA GLU A 120 7.75 1.35 -4.70
C GLU A 120 6.26 1.11 -4.58
N TRP A 121 5.43 1.99 -5.16
CA TRP A 121 3.99 1.76 -5.17
C TRP A 121 3.36 2.01 -6.53
N LYS A 122 2.32 1.23 -6.81
CA LYS A 122 1.52 1.35 -8.05
C LYS A 122 0.05 1.40 -7.71
N ILE A 123 -0.66 2.32 -8.35
CA ILE A 123 -2.11 2.43 -8.23
C ILE A 123 -2.76 1.43 -9.17
N LEU A 124 -3.63 0.59 -8.63
CA LEU A 124 -4.49 -0.30 -9.40
C LEU A 124 -5.87 0.35 -9.53
N ASP A 125 -6.32 0.53 -10.75
CA ASP A 125 -7.70 0.98 -11.01
C ASP A 125 -8.67 -0.15 -10.63
N ILE A 126 -9.58 0.17 -9.72
CA ILE A 126 -10.64 -0.75 -9.29
C ILE A 126 -12.03 -0.31 -9.77
N GLY A 127 -12.09 0.61 -10.74
CA GLY A 127 -13.34 1.08 -11.34
C GLY A 127 -14.16 2.00 -10.42
N ILE A 128 -13.52 2.82 -9.58
CA ILE A 128 -14.22 3.83 -8.78
C ILE A 128 -14.85 4.85 -9.72
N HIS A 129 -16.15 5.11 -9.55
CA HIS A 129 -16.85 6.06 -10.39
C HIS A 129 -16.27 7.48 -10.20
N PRO A 130 -15.96 8.22 -11.28
CA PRO A 130 -15.37 9.56 -11.19
C PRO A 130 -16.15 10.53 -10.31
N ASP A 131 -17.49 10.49 -10.39
CA ASP A 131 -18.35 11.35 -9.57
C ASP A 131 -18.18 11.06 -8.07
N ALA A 132 -18.00 9.79 -7.69
CA ALA A 132 -17.76 9.44 -6.29
C ALA A 132 -16.45 10.04 -5.76
N ILE A 133 -15.41 10.09 -6.59
CA ILE A 133 -14.14 10.75 -6.25
C ILE A 133 -14.34 12.26 -6.15
N TYR A 134 -15.03 12.86 -7.13
CA TYR A 134 -15.24 14.31 -7.19
C TYR A 134 -16.14 14.84 -6.06
N GLU A 135 -17.19 14.09 -5.70
CA GLU A 135 -18.15 14.47 -4.66
C GLU A 135 -17.63 14.19 -3.23
N THR A 136 -16.59 13.38 -3.09
CA THR A 136 -16.00 13.08 -1.78
C THR A 136 -15.13 14.23 -1.32
N ALA A 137 -15.53 14.89 -0.23
CA ALA A 137 -14.75 15.98 0.35
C ALA A 137 -13.42 15.47 0.91
N SER A 138 -12.31 16.06 0.46
CA SER A 138 -10.97 15.81 0.98
C SER A 138 -10.23 17.13 1.17
N PRO A 139 -9.50 17.33 2.29
CA PRO A 139 -8.63 18.48 2.47
C PRO A 139 -7.32 18.37 1.68
N TYR A 140 -7.07 17.24 1.03
CA TYR A 140 -5.84 16.96 0.29
C TYR A 140 -6.13 16.78 -1.19
N SER A 141 -5.22 17.25 -2.02
CA SER A 141 -5.22 17.03 -3.46
C SER A 141 -3.85 16.52 -3.89
N LEU A 142 -3.82 15.45 -4.66
CA LEU A 142 -2.59 14.97 -5.30
C LEU A 142 -2.40 15.71 -6.63
N VAL A 143 -1.26 16.37 -6.79
CA VAL A 143 -0.86 16.97 -8.07
C VAL A 143 -0.23 15.88 -8.92
N THR A 144 -0.83 15.59 -10.05
CA THR A 144 -0.37 14.56 -10.99
C THR A 144 0.50 15.15 -12.10
N GLU A 145 1.20 14.30 -12.84
CA GLU A 145 1.94 14.70 -14.04
C GLU A 145 1.01 15.33 -15.09
N GLU A 146 -0.23 14.85 -15.18
CA GLU A 146 -1.25 15.40 -16.08
C GLU A 146 -1.62 16.84 -15.71
N ASP A 147 -1.83 17.13 -14.43
CA ASP A 147 -2.11 18.48 -13.93
C ASP A 147 -0.96 19.45 -14.26
N ILE A 148 0.29 18.98 -14.08
CA ILE A 148 1.47 19.77 -14.41
C ILE A 148 1.56 19.99 -15.91
N SER A 149 1.35 18.97 -16.71
CA SER A 149 1.42 19.03 -18.17
C SER A 149 0.39 19.99 -18.75
N TYR A 150 -0.82 20.01 -18.19
CA TYR A 150 -1.86 20.96 -18.56
C TYR A 150 -1.48 22.41 -18.22
N SER A 151 -0.77 22.62 -17.13
CA SER A 151 -0.34 23.95 -16.66
C SER A 151 0.89 24.48 -17.41
N LEU A 152 1.71 23.59 -17.99
CA LEU A 152 2.93 23.95 -18.69
C LEU A 152 2.64 24.37 -20.13
N LYS A 153 2.99 25.62 -20.48
CA LYS A 153 2.91 26.11 -21.86
C LYS A 153 4.10 25.60 -22.67
N SER A 154 3.83 25.10 -23.88
CA SER A 154 4.88 24.72 -24.83
C SER A 154 5.80 25.90 -25.12
N ARG A 155 7.12 25.70 -25.02
CA ARG A 155 8.14 26.71 -25.28
C ARG A 155 8.56 26.67 -26.75
N LYS A 156 8.51 27.83 -27.42
CA LYS A 156 9.07 27.98 -28.77
C LYS A 156 10.60 27.98 -28.70
N ARG A 157 11.27 27.47 -29.75
CA ARG A 157 12.73 27.33 -29.81
C ARG A 157 13.49 28.63 -29.49
N PHE A 158 12.97 29.79 -29.86
CA PHE A 158 13.58 31.09 -29.67
C PHE A 158 12.87 31.93 -28.60
N ALA A 159 12.10 31.31 -27.73
CA ALA A 159 11.50 32.02 -26.61
C ALA A 159 12.55 32.36 -25.55
N HIS A 160 12.40 33.50 -24.89
CA HIS A 160 13.24 33.93 -23.78
C HIS A 160 12.45 34.10 -22.48
N LYS A 161 13.13 34.24 -21.37
CA LYS A 161 12.51 34.32 -20.04
C LYS A 161 11.37 35.35 -19.93
N GLY A 162 11.49 36.51 -20.56
CA GLY A 162 10.48 37.58 -20.54
C GLY A 162 9.19 37.23 -21.31
N THR A 163 9.18 36.17 -22.14
CA THR A 163 7.99 35.70 -22.85
C THR A 163 7.01 34.97 -21.91
N PHE A 164 7.50 34.47 -20.78
CA PHE A 164 6.74 33.62 -19.86
C PHE A 164 6.38 34.29 -18.55
N GLY A 165 6.65 35.58 -18.44
CA GLY A 165 6.34 36.37 -17.24
C GLY A 165 7.47 36.45 -16.22
N HIS A 166 7.15 37.00 -15.08
CA HIS A 166 8.06 37.18 -13.96
C HIS A 166 7.41 36.57 -12.71
N ALA A 167 8.19 35.85 -11.92
CA ALA A 167 7.80 35.41 -10.58
C ALA A 167 8.49 36.30 -9.54
N LEU A 168 7.74 36.75 -8.55
CA LEU A 168 8.24 37.39 -7.34
C LEU A 168 8.12 36.35 -6.22
N LEU A 169 9.24 36.01 -5.57
CA LEU A 169 9.30 35.13 -4.40
C LEU A 169 9.45 35.97 -3.14
#